data_916825baa9cba204ae989d552aef2922
#
_entry.id   916825baa9cba204ae989d552aef2922
#
_cell.length_a   1.000
_cell.length_b   1.000
_cell.length_c   1.000
_cell.angle_alpha   90.00
_cell.angle_beta   90.00
_cell.angle_gamma   90.00
#
_symmetry.space_group_name_H-M   'P 1'
#
loop_
_entity.id
_entity.type
_entity.pdbx_description
1 polymer ?
#
loop_
_entity_poly.entity_id
_entity_poly.type
_entity_poly.pdbx_seq_one_letter_code
_entity_poly.pdbx_strand_id
1 'polypeptide(L)'
;MKRPTRAGRIWLPGTPGFDEAVLSSSFNGTDPGVRPKVYVEANNDRDVIDAVKRAAREGLRISVCSGGHSWLQNHLRDGNLLINCARLNSIQVDAETRTAIAGPGCWSVDLDSALRKHGLFFPIAHAEDVCLGGFLLQGGFGWNSRNLGLACESVIGIDVVTAQGELIHANAQQHADLYWAARGSGPGFFGVVLRYHLRVHKRPRVTAIAMQVFRMRHLEEVFQWADAIGPEVPRSVEFQLLLTGNATGVFAPGIEVIAPVLTDSWREAREATAFLTRGPLKKKASLRLPTIPISTTLMSRMAARRIFPPRMRWSVDNMWTNAPMQQLLPGLRAIADTMPPMPSHVLFMSWHPPEQRPDMAFSVEGKHYLALYGEWRDAADDAKYQSWATDHMQAMAPMSIGIQLADENLARRPARFMSAENHARVERIRSQYDPQGLFHTWRDAAAAARETA
;
A
#
# COMPACT_ATOMS: atom_id res chain seq x y z
N MET A 1 0.02 17.76 23.12
CA MET A 1 -0.33 17.03 24.36
C MET A 1 0.44 15.72 24.38
N LYS A 2 1.33 15.50 25.35
CA LYS A 2 1.96 14.17 25.55
C LYS A 2 0.85 13.21 25.99
N ARG A 3 0.52 12.19 25.18
CA ARG A 3 -0.37 11.11 25.64
C ARG A 3 0.30 10.39 26.81
N PRO A 4 -0.45 10.02 27.87
CA PRO A 4 0.13 9.33 29.01
C PRO A 4 0.72 8.00 28.56
N THR A 5 1.92 7.69 29.03
CA THR A 5 2.59 6.39 28.86
C THR A 5 1.85 5.33 29.69
N ARG A 6 0.69 4.88 29.20
CA ARG A 6 0.07 3.66 29.73
C ARG A 6 0.86 2.47 29.18
N ALA A 7 1.08 1.45 30.03
CA ALA A 7 1.58 0.15 29.58
C ALA A 7 0.70 -0.39 28.44
N GLY A 8 1.31 -1.18 27.56
CA GLY A 8 0.59 -1.87 26.50
C GLY A 8 -0.53 -2.74 27.07
N ARG A 9 -1.56 -2.97 26.28
CA ARG A 9 -2.69 -3.82 26.69
C ARG A 9 -2.50 -5.21 26.10
N ILE A 10 -2.66 -6.23 26.94
CA ILE A 10 -2.69 -7.63 26.51
C ILE A 10 -4.11 -8.12 26.59
N TRP A 11 -4.57 -8.73 25.50
CA TRP A 11 -5.87 -9.33 25.38
C TRP A 11 -5.73 -10.84 25.20
N LEU A 12 -6.59 -11.60 25.83
CA LEU A 12 -6.64 -13.05 25.74
C LEU A 12 -8.06 -13.49 25.34
N PRO A 13 -8.24 -14.61 24.65
CA PRO A 13 -9.55 -15.18 24.37
C PRO A 13 -10.39 -15.30 25.65
N GLY A 14 -11.66 -14.94 25.56
CA GLY A 14 -12.57 -14.89 26.71
C GLY A 14 -12.51 -13.62 27.56
N THR A 15 -11.52 -12.72 27.34
CA THR A 15 -11.52 -11.39 27.96
C THR A 15 -12.62 -10.52 27.34
N PRO A 16 -13.45 -9.83 28.15
CA PRO A 16 -14.47 -8.93 27.60
C PRO A 16 -13.86 -7.89 26.63
N GLY A 17 -14.42 -7.79 25.43
CA GLY A 17 -13.93 -6.89 24.36
C GLY A 17 -12.75 -7.42 23.53
N PHE A 18 -12.31 -8.68 23.76
CA PHE A 18 -11.23 -9.28 22.96
C PHE A 18 -11.55 -9.32 21.46
N ASP A 19 -12.70 -9.88 21.09
CA ASP A 19 -13.09 -10.01 19.68
C ASP A 19 -13.22 -8.64 18.99
N GLU A 20 -13.82 -7.67 19.69
CA GLU A 20 -13.92 -6.29 19.19
C GLU A 20 -12.53 -5.66 18.99
N ALA A 21 -11.61 -5.84 19.94
CA ALA A 21 -10.24 -5.34 19.83
C ALA A 21 -9.50 -5.97 18.66
N VAL A 22 -9.61 -7.29 18.46
CA VAL A 22 -8.99 -8.01 17.34
C VAL A 22 -9.57 -7.55 16.00
N LEU A 23 -10.88 -7.52 15.83
CA LEU A 23 -11.52 -7.12 14.58
C LEU A 23 -11.32 -5.64 14.27
N SER A 24 -11.26 -4.78 15.28
CA SER A 24 -10.96 -3.35 15.09
C SER A 24 -9.51 -3.06 14.66
N SER A 25 -8.62 -4.04 14.77
CA SER A 25 -7.26 -3.93 14.24
C SER A 25 -7.19 -4.03 12.71
N SER A 26 -8.30 -4.31 12.04
CA SER A 26 -8.39 -4.48 10.59
C SER A 26 -9.24 -3.40 9.94
N PHE A 27 -8.78 -2.93 8.77
CA PHE A 27 -9.53 -2.04 7.89
C PHE A 27 -10.67 -2.77 7.16
N ASN A 28 -10.44 -4.01 6.73
CA ASN A 28 -11.45 -4.87 6.13
C ASN A 28 -12.51 -5.26 7.17
N GLY A 29 -13.78 -5.03 6.85
CA GLY A 29 -14.90 -5.32 7.73
C GLY A 29 -15.34 -6.78 7.80
N THR A 30 -14.69 -7.67 7.04
CA THR A 30 -14.97 -9.11 7.09
C THR A 30 -14.37 -9.71 8.37
N ASP A 31 -15.14 -10.54 9.08
CA ASP A 31 -14.57 -11.42 10.12
C ASP A 31 -13.98 -12.66 9.44
N PRO A 32 -12.65 -12.88 9.50
CA PRO A 32 -12.02 -14.04 8.88
C PRO A 32 -12.22 -15.34 9.69
N GLY A 33 -12.91 -15.28 10.84
CA GLY A 33 -13.16 -16.43 11.69
C GLY A 33 -11.95 -16.93 12.48
N VAL A 34 -10.79 -16.30 12.38
CA VAL A 34 -9.55 -16.67 13.09
C VAL A 34 -9.24 -15.72 14.23
N ARG A 35 -8.59 -16.23 15.29
CA ARG A 35 -8.26 -15.43 16.48
C ARG A 35 -6.84 -15.70 16.97
N PRO A 36 -6.08 -14.66 17.32
CA PRO A 36 -4.79 -14.83 17.99
C PRO A 36 -5.01 -15.42 19.39
N LYS A 37 -4.07 -16.24 19.85
CA LYS A 37 -4.02 -16.72 21.23
C LYS A 37 -3.66 -15.60 22.20
N VAL A 38 -2.86 -14.64 21.73
CA VAL A 38 -2.48 -13.44 22.49
C VAL A 38 -2.52 -12.24 21.54
N TYR A 39 -3.19 -11.16 21.94
CA TYR A 39 -3.15 -9.90 21.23
C TYR A 39 -2.53 -8.82 22.11
N VAL A 40 -1.47 -8.19 21.63
CA VAL A 40 -0.71 -7.14 22.33
C VAL A 40 -0.85 -5.82 21.60
N GLU A 41 -1.47 -4.83 22.23
CA GLU A 41 -1.43 -3.44 21.79
C GLU A 41 -0.21 -2.76 22.43
N ALA A 42 0.87 -2.60 21.66
CA ALA A 42 2.11 -2.03 22.15
C ALA A 42 2.04 -0.50 22.22
N ASN A 43 2.52 0.09 23.34
CA ASN A 43 2.62 1.55 23.53
C ASN A 43 4.06 2.05 23.54
N ASN A 44 5.03 1.15 23.67
CA ASN A 44 6.46 1.47 23.75
C ASN A 44 7.31 0.27 23.31
N ASP A 45 8.61 0.48 23.19
CA ASP A 45 9.59 -0.52 22.77
C ASP A 45 9.58 -1.78 23.68
N ARG A 46 9.42 -1.57 24.97
CA ARG A 46 9.43 -2.65 25.96
C ARG A 46 8.27 -3.62 25.78
N ASP A 47 7.08 -3.11 25.47
CA ASP A 47 5.91 -3.94 25.21
C ASP A 47 6.16 -4.89 24.02
N VAL A 48 6.84 -4.42 22.98
CA VAL A 48 7.19 -5.23 21.80
C VAL A 48 8.25 -6.27 22.14
N ILE A 49 9.32 -5.87 22.83
CA ILE A 49 10.40 -6.77 23.27
C ILE A 49 9.83 -7.90 24.13
N ASP A 50 9.00 -7.54 25.11
CA ASP A 50 8.40 -8.53 26.02
C ASP A 50 7.40 -9.45 25.28
N ALA A 51 6.67 -8.94 24.28
CA ALA A 51 5.79 -9.73 23.42
C ALA A 51 6.56 -10.75 22.57
N VAL A 52 7.66 -10.34 21.93
CA VAL A 52 8.54 -11.24 21.16
C VAL A 52 9.13 -12.34 22.06
N LYS A 53 9.67 -11.97 23.22
CA LYS A 53 10.22 -12.93 24.19
C LYS A 53 9.15 -13.88 24.72
N ARG A 54 7.93 -13.38 24.91
CA ARG A 54 6.79 -14.21 25.30
C ARG A 54 6.44 -15.23 24.22
N ALA A 55 6.35 -14.79 22.96
CA ALA A 55 6.05 -15.67 21.84
C ALA A 55 7.08 -16.82 21.73
N ALA A 56 8.39 -16.49 21.80
CA ALA A 56 9.45 -17.49 21.78
C ALA A 56 9.34 -18.50 22.94
N ARG A 57 9.06 -18.02 24.16
CA ARG A 57 8.91 -18.88 25.34
C ARG A 57 7.68 -19.77 25.29
N GLU A 58 6.58 -19.27 24.74
CA GLU A 58 5.29 -19.99 24.65
C GLU A 58 5.15 -20.80 23.36
N GLY A 59 6.13 -20.80 22.46
CA GLY A 59 6.11 -21.49 21.16
C GLY A 59 5.05 -20.93 20.21
N LEU A 60 4.73 -19.62 20.30
CA LEU A 60 3.76 -18.94 19.46
C LEU A 60 4.45 -18.28 18.28
N ARG A 61 3.88 -18.36 17.10
CA ARG A 61 4.33 -17.55 15.96
C ARG A 61 3.80 -16.12 16.10
N ILE A 62 4.51 -15.17 15.48
CA ILE A 62 4.19 -13.74 15.56
C ILE A 62 3.63 -13.24 14.22
N SER A 63 2.55 -12.47 14.31
CA SER A 63 2.14 -11.54 13.27
C SER A 63 2.18 -10.10 13.79
N VAL A 64 2.37 -9.15 12.88
CA VAL A 64 2.51 -7.73 13.21
C VAL A 64 1.48 -6.90 12.44
N CYS A 65 0.88 -5.94 13.13
CA CYS A 65 -0.06 -4.99 12.58
C CYS A 65 0.36 -3.56 12.95
N SER A 66 0.11 -2.61 12.07
CA SER A 66 0.19 -1.17 12.35
C SER A 66 -1.16 -0.50 12.10
N GLY A 67 -1.51 -0.16 10.85
CA GLY A 67 -2.81 0.43 10.48
C GLY A 67 -3.89 -0.56 10.10
N GLY A 68 -3.56 -1.84 9.93
CA GLY A 68 -4.53 -2.87 9.56
C GLY A 68 -5.04 -2.80 8.12
N HIS A 69 -4.37 -2.07 7.23
CA HIS A 69 -4.75 -1.90 5.82
C HIS A 69 -4.44 -3.10 4.90
N SER A 70 -4.08 -4.25 5.44
CA SER A 70 -4.02 -5.48 4.65
C SER A 70 -5.43 -5.90 4.24
N TRP A 71 -5.69 -5.95 2.94
CA TRP A 71 -6.98 -6.36 2.39
C TRP A 71 -7.37 -7.78 2.79
N LEU A 72 -6.39 -8.70 2.87
CA LEU A 72 -6.55 -10.08 3.31
C LEU A 72 -6.38 -10.27 4.82
N GLN A 73 -6.22 -9.19 5.57
CA GLN A 73 -6.04 -9.25 7.03
C GLN A 73 -4.89 -10.17 7.46
N ASN A 74 -3.74 -10.12 6.75
CA ASN A 74 -2.59 -11.01 6.96
C ASN A 74 -2.04 -11.04 8.38
N HIS A 75 -2.34 -10.04 9.19
CA HIS A 75 -1.98 -9.98 10.60
C HIS A 75 -2.89 -10.86 11.49
N LEU A 76 -4.10 -11.18 11.03
CA LEU A 76 -5.02 -12.06 11.76
C LEU A 76 -4.70 -13.51 11.42
N ARG A 77 -4.19 -14.25 12.40
CA ARG A 77 -3.82 -15.66 12.28
C ARG A 77 -4.35 -16.42 13.49
N ASP A 78 -4.74 -17.65 13.26
CA ASP A 78 -5.23 -18.50 14.35
C ASP A 78 -4.11 -18.92 15.29
N GLY A 79 -4.37 -18.88 16.58
CA GLY A 79 -3.47 -19.41 17.61
C GLY A 79 -2.12 -18.69 17.80
N ASN A 80 -1.85 -17.60 17.08
CA ASN A 80 -0.59 -16.85 17.13
C ASN A 80 -0.55 -15.79 18.25
N LEU A 81 0.57 -15.07 18.34
CA LEU A 81 0.70 -13.81 19.08
C LEU A 81 0.67 -12.65 18.06
N LEU A 82 -0.36 -11.80 18.13
CA LEU A 82 -0.47 -10.58 17.32
C LEU A 82 0.09 -9.38 18.08
N ILE A 83 1.05 -8.67 17.47
CA ILE A 83 1.58 -7.40 17.97
C ILE A 83 1.01 -6.26 17.15
N ASN A 84 0.25 -5.37 17.79
CA ASN A 84 -0.27 -4.16 17.16
C ASN A 84 0.57 -2.95 17.56
N CYS A 85 1.22 -2.34 16.57
CA CYS A 85 2.11 -1.20 16.68
C CYS A 85 1.40 0.15 16.37
N ALA A 86 0.08 0.20 16.23
CA ALA A 86 -0.65 1.42 15.83
C ALA A 86 -0.42 2.61 16.78
N ARG A 87 -0.05 2.36 18.04
CA ARG A 87 0.21 3.41 19.03
C ARG A 87 1.67 3.89 19.05
N LEU A 88 2.56 3.21 18.34
CA LEU A 88 3.95 3.63 18.13
C LEU A 88 3.99 4.66 16.98
N ASN A 89 3.48 5.86 17.21
CA ASN A 89 3.20 6.87 16.20
C ASN A 89 3.96 8.19 16.42
N SER A 90 5.11 8.15 17.08
CA SER A 90 5.96 9.32 17.26
C SER A 90 6.53 9.82 15.94
N ILE A 91 6.73 11.14 15.81
CA ILE A 91 7.38 11.78 14.66
C ILE A 91 8.38 12.78 15.21
N GLN A 92 9.60 12.74 14.69
CA GLN A 92 10.66 13.71 14.91
C GLN A 92 11.19 14.16 13.56
N VAL A 93 11.31 15.46 13.33
CA VAL A 93 11.80 16.05 12.08
C VAL A 93 13.04 16.85 12.38
N ASP A 94 14.10 16.55 11.66
CA ASP A 94 15.31 17.36 11.58
C ASP A 94 15.33 18.04 10.21
N ALA A 95 15.10 19.36 10.23
CA ALA A 95 15.03 20.15 9.02
C ALA A 95 16.42 20.47 8.43
N GLU A 96 17.46 20.52 9.26
CA GLU A 96 18.83 20.83 8.83
C GLU A 96 19.42 19.68 8.02
N THR A 97 19.30 18.47 8.53
CA THR A 97 19.77 17.26 7.86
C THR A 97 18.78 16.71 6.83
N ARG A 98 17.57 17.25 6.77
CA ARG A 98 16.44 16.74 5.98
C ARG A 98 16.18 15.27 6.24
N THR A 99 16.05 14.93 7.51
CA THR A 99 15.68 13.59 7.95
C THR A 99 14.46 13.63 8.86
N ALA A 100 13.81 12.49 9.01
CA ALA A 100 12.76 12.31 9.98
C ALA A 100 12.85 10.91 10.60
N ILE A 101 12.43 10.79 11.85
CA ILE A 101 12.23 9.50 12.52
C ILE A 101 10.75 9.36 12.79
N ALA A 102 10.14 8.28 12.32
CA ALA A 102 8.71 8.03 12.47
C ALA A 102 8.43 6.61 12.92
N GLY A 103 7.49 6.45 13.84
CA GLY A 103 7.01 5.14 14.29
C GLY A 103 6.13 4.43 13.26
N PRO A 104 6.01 3.09 13.32
CA PRO A 104 5.24 2.30 12.36
C PRO A 104 3.74 2.61 12.40
N GLY A 105 3.20 3.06 13.53
CA GLY A 105 1.80 3.46 13.70
C GLY A 105 1.50 4.90 13.28
N CYS A 106 2.49 5.65 12.76
CA CYS A 106 2.28 6.99 12.26
C CYS A 106 1.42 6.95 10.98
N TRP A 107 0.33 7.71 10.93
CA TRP A 107 -0.42 7.89 9.70
C TRP A 107 0.38 8.71 8.69
N SER A 108 0.30 8.33 7.43
CA SER A 108 1.00 9.03 6.34
C SER A 108 0.70 10.54 6.30
N VAL A 109 -0.54 10.94 6.55
CA VAL A 109 -0.94 12.37 6.57
C VAL A 109 -0.43 13.13 7.80
N ASP A 110 -0.19 12.45 8.93
CA ASP A 110 0.42 13.06 10.11
C ASP A 110 1.90 13.38 9.85
N LEU A 111 2.61 12.47 9.18
CA LEU A 111 3.97 12.73 8.72
C LEU A 111 4.01 13.90 7.74
N ASP A 112 3.13 13.94 6.71
CA ASP A 112 3.05 15.07 5.78
C ASP A 112 2.78 16.40 6.51
N SER A 113 1.90 16.37 7.50
CA SER A 113 1.57 17.56 8.31
C SER A 113 2.75 18.05 9.14
N ALA A 114 3.55 17.14 9.70
CA ALA A 114 4.75 17.49 10.45
C ALA A 114 5.84 18.08 9.53
N LEU A 115 6.09 17.42 8.38
CA LEU A 115 7.09 17.83 7.40
C LEU A 115 6.76 19.18 6.74
N ARG A 116 5.49 19.45 6.50
CA ARG A 116 5.01 20.72 5.89
C ARG A 116 5.44 21.94 6.68
N LYS A 117 5.50 21.88 7.99
CA LYS A 117 5.94 22.98 8.86
C LYS A 117 7.38 23.41 8.59
N HIS A 118 8.16 22.51 8.00
CA HIS A 118 9.58 22.71 7.67
C HIS A 118 9.84 22.82 6.17
N GLY A 119 8.80 22.93 5.33
CA GLY A 119 8.96 22.96 3.88
C GLY A 119 9.49 21.65 3.30
N LEU A 120 9.26 20.52 3.99
CA LEU A 120 9.72 19.19 3.62
C LEU A 120 8.58 18.29 3.13
N PHE A 121 8.92 17.24 2.42
CA PHE A 121 8.01 16.31 1.77
C PHE A 121 8.52 14.87 1.86
N PHE A 122 7.58 13.92 1.92
CA PHE A 122 7.83 12.49 1.81
C PHE A 122 6.72 11.86 0.95
N PRO A 123 6.98 10.81 0.14
CA PRO A 123 5.96 10.10 -0.64
C PRO A 123 4.99 9.36 0.29
N ILE A 124 3.91 10.03 0.70
CA ILE A 124 2.88 9.46 1.58
C ILE A 124 1.84 8.67 0.79
N ALA A 125 1.15 7.75 1.46
CA ALA A 125 0.12 6.90 0.85
C ALA A 125 -1.08 7.70 0.32
N HIS A 126 -1.83 7.10 -0.60
CA HIS A 126 -3.01 7.68 -1.24
C HIS A 126 -4.24 7.75 -0.31
N ALA A 127 -4.34 6.90 0.72
CA ALA A 127 -5.37 6.98 1.76
C ALA A 127 -4.79 7.58 3.06
N GLU A 128 -5.61 8.38 3.77
CA GLU A 128 -5.13 9.20 4.89
C GLU A 128 -4.66 8.40 6.11
N ASP A 129 -5.29 7.27 6.38
CA ASP A 129 -5.12 6.44 7.57
C ASP A 129 -4.16 5.26 7.39
N VAL A 130 -3.47 5.19 6.25
CA VAL A 130 -2.41 4.21 6.03
C VAL A 130 -1.22 4.52 6.92
N CYS A 131 -0.88 3.58 7.80
CA CYS A 131 0.29 3.66 8.67
C CYS A 131 1.59 3.32 7.94
N LEU A 132 2.69 3.92 8.37
CA LEU A 132 4.01 3.75 7.76
C LEU A 132 4.54 2.31 7.84
N GLY A 133 4.17 1.53 8.87
CA GLY A 133 4.73 0.21 9.12
C GLY A 133 4.64 -0.74 7.93
N GLY A 134 3.43 -1.15 7.58
CA GLY A 134 3.21 -2.00 6.41
C GLY A 134 3.54 -1.30 5.10
N PHE A 135 3.21 -0.02 4.98
CA PHE A 135 3.44 0.78 3.77
C PHE A 135 4.91 0.78 3.33
N LEU A 136 5.84 1.04 4.24
CA LEU A 136 7.28 1.08 3.92
C LEU A 136 7.88 -0.32 3.71
N LEU A 137 7.42 -1.33 4.45
CA LEU A 137 7.88 -2.71 4.25
C LEU A 137 7.50 -3.28 2.88
N GLN A 138 6.39 -2.82 2.29
CA GLN A 138 5.85 -3.32 1.02
C GLN A 138 6.31 -2.51 -0.21
N GLY A 139 7.18 -1.52 -0.04
CA GLY A 139 7.62 -0.60 -1.09
C GLY A 139 7.06 0.80 -0.87
N GLY A 140 5.76 0.95 -0.74
CA GLY A 140 5.13 2.26 -0.47
C GLY A 140 4.94 3.09 -1.74
N PHE A 141 3.91 2.77 -2.50
CA PHE A 141 3.42 3.59 -3.60
C PHE A 141 2.75 4.83 -3.04
N GLY A 142 3.36 5.99 -3.19
CA GLY A 142 2.88 7.24 -2.61
C GLY A 142 2.89 8.40 -3.58
N TRP A 143 2.29 9.51 -3.18
CA TRP A 143 2.28 10.74 -3.99
C TRP A 143 3.69 11.13 -4.42
N ASN A 144 3.87 11.41 -5.71
CA ASN A 144 5.14 11.78 -6.33
C ASN A 144 6.17 10.63 -6.45
N SER A 145 5.76 9.37 -6.30
CA SER A 145 6.69 8.22 -6.41
C SER A 145 7.29 8.05 -7.81
N ARG A 146 6.61 8.49 -8.88
CA ARG A 146 7.20 8.49 -10.22
C ARG A 146 8.45 9.35 -10.32
N ASN A 147 8.57 10.38 -9.49
CA ASN A 147 9.70 11.30 -9.46
C ASN A 147 10.74 10.94 -8.39
N LEU A 148 10.28 10.51 -7.20
CA LEU A 148 11.14 10.30 -6.04
C LEU A 148 11.47 8.82 -5.77
N GLY A 149 10.90 7.90 -6.53
CA GLY A 149 10.92 6.47 -6.22
C GLY A 149 9.85 6.08 -5.19
N LEU A 150 9.77 4.80 -4.87
CA LEU A 150 8.90 4.28 -3.81
C LEU A 150 9.32 4.84 -2.45
N ALA A 151 8.38 4.95 -1.52
CA ALA A 151 8.66 5.50 -0.18
C ALA A 151 9.77 4.75 0.56
N CYS A 152 9.89 3.43 0.38
CA CYS A 152 10.96 2.62 0.98
C CYS A 152 12.36 2.98 0.47
N GLU A 153 12.50 3.60 -0.70
CA GLU A 153 13.79 4.08 -1.21
C GLU A 153 14.33 5.28 -0.43
N SER A 154 13.44 5.97 0.25
CA SER A 154 13.80 7.07 1.16
C SER A 154 13.98 6.62 2.61
N VAL A 155 13.82 5.34 2.94
CA VAL A 155 14.22 4.77 4.23
C VAL A 155 15.75 4.68 4.25
N ILE A 156 16.39 5.29 5.26
CA ILE A 156 17.84 5.30 5.46
C ILE A 156 18.29 4.45 6.65
N GLY A 157 17.36 3.96 7.45
CA GLY A 157 17.62 3.05 8.57
C GLY A 157 16.30 2.65 9.25
N ILE A 158 16.38 1.60 10.07
CA ILE A 158 15.27 1.12 10.90
C ILE A 158 15.78 0.75 12.28
N ASP A 159 14.95 0.95 13.31
CA ASP A 159 15.13 0.31 14.61
C ASP A 159 14.15 -0.86 14.67
N VAL A 160 14.65 -2.06 14.92
CA VAL A 160 13.88 -3.29 14.79
C VAL A 160 14.12 -4.23 15.98
N VAL A 161 13.07 -4.86 16.47
CA VAL A 161 13.15 -5.96 17.44
C VAL A 161 13.25 -7.27 16.67
N THR A 162 14.34 -8.01 16.88
CA THR A 162 14.64 -9.30 16.24
C THR A 162 13.83 -10.44 16.87
N ALA A 163 13.90 -11.64 16.30
CA ALA A 163 13.29 -12.85 16.87
C ALA A 163 13.88 -13.23 18.26
N GLN A 164 15.07 -12.75 18.60
CA GLN A 164 15.70 -12.92 19.92
C GLN A 164 15.17 -11.90 20.95
N GLY A 165 14.32 -10.96 20.52
CA GLY A 165 13.84 -9.87 21.38
C GLY A 165 14.91 -8.82 21.68
N GLU A 166 15.85 -8.63 20.77
CA GLU A 166 16.88 -7.61 20.82
C GLU A 166 16.49 -6.42 19.96
N LEU A 167 16.64 -5.22 20.48
CA LEU A 167 16.45 -3.99 19.71
C LEU A 167 17.78 -3.62 19.05
N ILE A 168 17.79 -3.60 17.73
CA ILE A 168 18.96 -3.23 16.93
C ILE A 168 18.64 -2.11 15.95
N HIS A 169 19.66 -1.34 15.57
CA HIS A 169 19.59 -0.36 14.49
C HIS A 169 20.21 -0.95 13.23
N ALA A 170 19.48 -0.92 12.11
CA ALA A 170 19.95 -1.42 10.82
C ALA A 170 19.92 -0.30 9.76
N ASN A 171 21.02 -0.15 9.03
CA ASN A 171 21.19 0.82 7.96
C ASN A 171 22.21 0.29 6.93
N ALA A 172 22.66 1.12 5.99
CA ALA A 172 23.63 0.69 4.96
C ALA A 172 25.01 0.28 5.50
N GLN A 173 25.38 0.64 6.74
CA GLN A 173 26.68 0.39 7.35
C GLN A 173 26.65 -0.73 8.39
N GLN A 174 25.53 -0.93 9.08
CA GLN A 174 25.38 -1.96 10.11
C GLN A 174 24.08 -2.73 9.93
N HIS A 175 24.10 -4.05 10.08
CA HIS A 175 22.97 -4.93 9.76
C HIS A 175 22.37 -4.64 8.38
N ALA A 176 23.25 -4.40 7.39
CA ALA A 176 22.89 -3.90 6.06
C ALA A 176 21.97 -4.87 5.29
N ASP A 177 22.09 -6.15 5.56
CA ASP A 177 21.24 -7.21 5.04
C ASP A 177 19.79 -7.11 5.56
N LEU A 178 19.61 -6.87 6.87
CA LEU A 178 18.30 -6.67 7.48
C LEU A 178 17.64 -5.36 6.99
N TYR A 179 18.44 -4.28 6.86
CA TYR A 179 17.98 -3.03 6.26
C TYR A 179 17.57 -3.20 4.79
N TRP A 180 18.34 -4.00 4.03
CA TRP A 180 18.00 -4.34 2.65
C TRP A 180 16.66 -5.09 2.58
N ALA A 181 16.47 -6.11 3.44
CA ALA A 181 15.27 -6.91 3.52
C ALA A 181 14.02 -6.09 3.90
N ALA A 182 14.13 -5.12 4.80
CA ALA A 182 13.03 -4.27 5.24
C ALA A 182 12.43 -3.39 4.12
N ARG A 183 13.15 -3.23 2.99
CA ARG A 183 12.70 -2.42 1.86
C ARG A 183 12.11 -3.29 0.75
N GLY A 184 10.95 -3.90 1.01
CA GLY A 184 10.19 -4.68 0.03
C GLY A 184 9.78 -6.09 0.43
N SER A 185 10.14 -6.58 1.63
CA SER A 185 9.69 -7.89 2.10
C SER A 185 8.21 -7.94 2.48
N GLY A 186 7.58 -6.81 2.74
CA GLY A 186 6.17 -6.75 3.11
C GLY A 186 5.82 -7.59 4.35
N PRO A 187 4.69 -8.32 4.31
CA PRO A 187 4.24 -9.14 5.44
C PRO A 187 5.16 -10.32 5.76
N GLY A 188 6.14 -10.59 4.91
CA GLY A 188 7.15 -11.61 5.15
C GLY A 188 8.39 -11.10 5.89
N PHE A 189 8.44 -9.87 6.37
CA PHE A 189 9.55 -9.39 7.17
C PHE A 189 9.59 -10.08 8.54
N PHE A 190 10.80 -10.40 9.01
CA PHE A 190 11.08 -11.26 10.16
C PHE A 190 11.61 -10.47 11.36
N GLY A 191 10.94 -9.39 11.70
CA GLY A 191 11.20 -8.51 12.84
C GLY A 191 10.08 -7.50 13.03
N VAL A 192 10.07 -6.80 14.17
CA VAL A 192 9.10 -5.75 14.46
C VAL A 192 9.79 -4.40 14.36
N VAL A 193 9.52 -3.62 13.31
CA VAL A 193 10.08 -2.28 13.15
C VAL A 193 9.40 -1.33 14.13
N LEU A 194 10.20 -0.63 14.94
CA LEU A 194 9.75 0.34 15.93
C LEU A 194 9.91 1.79 15.46
N ARG A 195 10.88 2.04 14.57
CA ARG A 195 11.17 3.35 13.99
C ARG A 195 11.73 3.20 12.59
N TYR A 196 11.28 4.08 11.70
CA TYR A 196 11.87 4.32 10.39
C TYR A 196 12.67 5.61 10.43
N HIS A 197 13.91 5.57 10.01
CA HIS A 197 14.75 6.74 9.73
C HIS A 197 14.58 7.08 8.24
N LEU A 198 14.11 8.28 7.96
CA LEU A 198 13.66 8.68 6.63
C LEU A 198 14.51 9.83 6.13
N ARG A 199 14.98 9.73 4.88
CA ARG A 199 15.40 10.89 4.12
C ARG A 199 14.15 11.59 3.61
N VAL A 200 14.05 12.89 3.84
CA VAL A 200 12.92 13.69 3.37
C VAL A 200 13.38 14.72 2.33
N HIS A 201 12.49 15.10 1.45
CA HIS A 201 12.78 15.91 0.27
C HIS A 201 12.28 17.34 0.47
N LYS A 202 12.82 18.29 -0.32
CA LYS A 202 12.23 19.63 -0.39
C LYS A 202 10.80 19.52 -0.90
N ARG A 203 9.86 20.20 -0.24
CA ARG A 203 8.47 20.23 -0.66
C ARG A 203 8.32 20.97 -1.98
N PRO A 204 7.66 20.36 -2.99
CA PRO A 204 7.24 21.07 -4.18
C PRO A 204 6.36 22.28 -3.82
N ARG A 205 6.59 23.42 -4.46
CA ARG A 205 5.84 24.66 -4.17
C ARG A 205 4.41 24.61 -4.65
N VAL A 206 4.15 23.82 -5.71
CA VAL A 206 2.85 23.63 -6.32
C VAL A 206 2.47 22.16 -6.23
N THR A 207 1.34 21.89 -5.59
CA THR A 207 0.64 20.61 -5.67
C THR A 207 -0.72 20.90 -6.30
N ALA A 208 -1.03 20.23 -7.38
CA ALA A 208 -2.23 20.47 -8.17
C ALA A 208 -2.78 19.16 -8.75
N ILE A 209 -3.97 19.22 -9.30
CA ILE A 209 -4.60 18.11 -10.01
C ILE A 209 -5.26 18.62 -11.29
N ALA A 210 -5.17 17.84 -12.36
CA ALA A 210 -6.00 17.99 -13.54
C ALA A 210 -6.75 16.67 -13.78
N MET A 211 -7.95 16.73 -14.35
CA MET A 211 -8.75 15.53 -14.54
C MET A 211 -9.62 15.64 -15.81
N GLN A 212 -9.84 14.51 -16.47
CA GLN A 212 -10.86 14.32 -17.49
C GLN A 212 -11.69 13.09 -17.17
N VAL A 213 -13.00 13.17 -17.43
CA VAL A 213 -13.92 12.06 -17.20
C VAL A 213 -14.56 11.66 -18.52
N PHE A 214 -14.54 10.36 -18.78
CA PHE A 214 -15.10 9.77 -20.00
C PHE A 214 -16.20 8.76 -19.64
N ARG A 215 -17.20 8.61 -20.52
CA ARG A 215 -18.15 7.51 -20.41
C ARG A 215 -17.47 6.18 -20.75
N MET A 216 -17.95 5.09 -20.16
CA MET A 216 -17.36 3.74 -20.30
C MET A 216 -17.28 3.25 -21.77
N ARG A 217 -18.14 3.76 -22.68
CA ARG A 217 -18.07 3.44 -24.12
C ARG A 217 -16.76 3.87 -24.80
N HIS A 218 -15.96 4.74 -24.17
CA HIS A 218 -14.68 5.20 -24.68
C HIS A 218 -13.49 4.44 -24.06
N LEU A 219 -13.74 3.29 -23.40
CA LEU A 219 -12.69 2.56 -22.65
C LEU A 219 -11.47 2.27 -23.54
N GLU A 220 -11.67 1.63 -24.69
CA GLU A 220 -10.56 1.22 -25.55
C GLU A 220 -9.75 2.41 -26.03
N GLU A 221 -10.41 3.47 -26.48
CA GLU A 221 -9.73 4.68 -26.97
C GLU A 221 -8.92 5.38 -25.86
N VAL A 222 -9.50 5.45 -24.65
CA VAL A 222 -8.85 6.13 -23.51
C VAL A 222 -7.64 5.34 -23.05
N PHE A 223 -7.74 4.01 -22.95
CA PHE A 223 -6.62 3.17 -22.54
C PHE A 223 -5.50 3.12 -23.60
N GLN A 224 -5.85 3.01 -24.89
CA GLN A 224 -4.86 3.07 -25.98
C GLN A 224 -4.14 4.41 -25.99
N TRP A 225 -4.85 5.52 -25.83
CA TRP A 225 -4.26 6.84 -25.74
C TRP A 225 -3.35 6.96 -24.52
N ALA A 226 -3.78 6.49 -23.36
CA ALA A 226 -3.02 6.57 -22.12
C ALA A 226 -1.72 5.74 -22.20
N ASP A 227 -1.77 4.56 -22.80
CA ASP A 227 -0.58 3.73 -23.05
C ASP A 227 0.41 4.44 -23.99
N ALA A 228 -0.09 5.01 -25.09
CA ALA A 228 0.74 5.70 -26.07
C ALA A 228 1.49 6.91 -25.50
N ILE A 229 0.83 7.71 -24.64
CA ILE A 229 1.43 8.91 -24.07
C ILE A 229 2.16 8.67 -22.74
N GLY A 230 1.90 7.56 -22.07
CA GLY A 230 2.42 7.25 -20.73
C GLY A 230 3.93 7.47 -20.56
N PRO A 231 4.79 7.02 -21.49
CA PRO A 231 6.23 7.27 -21.45
C PRO A 231 6.62 8.75 -21.52
N GLU A 232 5.81 9.58 -22.18
CA GLU A 232 6.08 11.00 -22.40
C GLU A 232 5.54 11.88 -21.26
N VAL A 233 4.64 11.36 -20.44
CA VAL A 233 4.08 12.11 -19.30
C VAL A 233 5.18 12.39 -18.28
N PRO A 234 5.42 13.66 -17.92
CA PRO A 234 6.48 14.02 -16.97
C PRO A 234 6.37 13.27 -15.64
N ARG A 235 7.51 12.89 -15.07
CA ARG A 235 7.54 12.15 -13.78
C ARG A 235 6.94 12.92 -12.60
N SER A 236 6.84 14.24 -12.69
CA SER A 236 6.14 15.09 -11.73
C SER A 236 4.61 14.88 -11.72
N VAL A 237 4.08 14.16 -12.71
CA VAL A 237 2.65 13.79 -12.82
C VAL A 237 2.47 12.33 -12.46
N GLU A 238 1.55 12.05 -11.57
CA GLU A 238 1.07 10.71 -11.30
C GLU A 238 -0.09 10.40 -12.23
N PHE A 239 0.17 9.62 -13.27
CA PHE A 239 -0.78 9.40 -14.35
C PHE A 239 -1.62 8.15 -14.09
N GLN A 240 -2.87 8.37 -13.71
CA GLN A 240 -3.81 7.32 -13.30
C GLN A 240 -5.10 7.33 -14.11
N LEU A 241 -5.66 6.16 -14.36
CA LEU A 241 -7.01 5.93 -14.85
C LEU A 241 -7.78 5.18 -13.77
N LEU A 242 -8.93 5.71 -13.37
CA LEU A 242 -9.82 5.09 -12.41
C LEU A 242 -11.13 4.72 -13.12
N LEU A 243 -11.43 3.42 -13.20
CA LEU A 243 -12.76 2.97 -13.61
C LEU A 243 -13.63 2.94 -12.35
N THR A 244 -14.82 3.52 -12.44
CA THR A 244 -15.76 3.60 -11.31
C THR A 244 -17.20 3.52 -11.79
N GLY A 245 -18.06 2.94 -10.96
CA GLY A 245 -19.50 2.85 -11.24
C GLY A 245 -20.23 4.19 -11.18
N ASN A 246 -19.60 5.24 -10.61
CA ASN A 246 -20.17 6.58 -10.49
C ASN A 246 -19.08 7.64 -10.71
N ALA A 247 -18.75 7.90 -11.97
CA ALA A 247 -17.71 8.84 -12.32
C ALA A 247 -18.11 10.29 -12.00
N THR A 248 -17.13 11.07 -11.54
CA THR A 248 -17.29 12.46 -11.11
C THR A 248 -17.98 13.32 -12.18
N GLY A 249 -19.08 13.97 -11.80
CA GLY A 249 -19.85 14.85 -12.69
C GLY A 249 -20.62 14.15 -13.83
N VAL A 250 -20.52 12.82 -13.93
CA VAL A 250 -21.25 12.01 -14.94
C VAL A 250 -22.38 11.22 -14.29
N PHE A 251 -22.24 10.87 -13.00
CA PHE A 251 -23.21 10.10 -12.21
C PHE A 251 -23.61 8.76 -12.84
N ALA A 252 -22.67 8.15 -13.56
CA ALA A 252 -22.80 6.88 -14.25
C ALA A 252 -21.43 6.21 -14.37
N PRO A 253 -21.34 4.92 -14.76
CA PRO A 253 -20.06 4.24 -14.98
C PRO A 253 -19.19 5.01 -15.97
N GLY A 254 -17.91 5.18 -15.61
CA GLY A 254 -16.97 5.96 -16.42
C GLY A 254 -15.53 5.79 -16.02
N ILE A 255 -14.69 6.50 -16.74
CA ILE A 255 -13.24 6.48 -16.60
C ILE A 255 -12.79 7.89 -16.20
N GLU A 256 -12.15 7.98 -15.06
CA GLU A 256 -11.51 9.22 -14.60
C GLU A 256 -10.02 9.15 -14.93
N VAL A 257 -9.57 9.99 -15.82
CA VAL A 257 -8.14 10.21 -16.10
C VAL A 257 -7.66 11.29 -15.15
N ILE A 258 -6.86 10.90 -14.17
CA ILE A 258 -6.44 11.73 -13.05
C ILE A 258 -4.94 12.01 -13.17
N ALA A 259 -4.56 13.27 -13.02
CA ALA A 259 -3.18 13.74 -13.13
C ALA A 259 -2.81 14.66 -11.95
N PRO A 260 -2.60 14.11 -10.74
CA PRO A 260 -1.91 14.83 -9.67
C PRO A 260 -0.52 15.25 -10.14
N VAL A 261 -0.13 16.50 -9.85
CA VAL A 261 1.14 17.07 -10.31
C VAL A 261 1.81 17.84 -9.18
N LEU A 262 3.10 17.58 -8.99
CA LEU A 262 3.92 18.21 -7.96
C LEU A 262 5.15 18.83 -8.62
N THR A 263 5.22 20.19 -8.60
CA THR A 263 6.24 20.99 -9.28
C THR A 263 6.67 22.20 -8.46
N ASP A 264 7.67 22.94 -8.92
CA ASP A 264 8.12 24.16 -8.24
C ASP A 264 7.46 25.45 -8.78
N SER A 265 6.69 25.37 -9.87
CA SER A 265 5.95 26.52 -10.42
C SER A 265 4.63 26.14 -11.08
N TRP A 266 3.70 27.09 -11.12
CA TRP A 266 2.43 26.93 -11.82
C TRP A 266 2.59 26.78 -13.34
N ARG A 267 3.64 27.35 -13.92
CA ARG A 267 3.97 27.18 -15.33
C ARG A 267 4.30 25.71 -15.60
N GLU A 268 5.20 25.14 -14.82
CA GLU A 268 5.57 23.71 -14.94
C GLU A 268 4.35 22.79 -14.71
N ALA A 269 3.51 23.07 -13.70
CA ALA A 269 2.32 22.27 -13.46
C ALA A 269 1.36 22.24 -14.64
N ARG A 270 1.11 23.39 -15.26
CA ARG A 270 0.25 23.50 -16.46
C ARG A 270 0.87 22.83 -17.70
N GLU A 271 2.18 22.99 -17.90
CA GLU A 271 2.89 22.33 -18.97
C GLU A 271 2.89 20.80 -18.80
N ALA A 272 3.18 20.32 -17.60
CA ALA A 272 3.18 18.88 -17.28
C ALA A 272 1.81 18.20 -17.46
N THR A 273 0.72 18.93 -17.25
CA THR A 273 -0.66 18.41 -17.43
C THR A 273 -1.29 18.78 -18.77
N ALA A 274 -0.54 19.44 -19.68
CA ALA A 274 -1.04 19.92 -20.96
C ALA A 274 -1.52 18.79 -21.89
N PHE A 275 -1.04 17.57 -21.72
CA PHE A 275 -1.47 16.40 -22.48
C PHE A 275 -2.99 16.14 -22.34
N LEU A 276 -3.59 16.46 -21.19
CA LEU A 276 -5.04 16.39 -21.00
C LEU A 276 -5.76 17.48 -21.84
N THR A 277 -5.31 18.72 -21.75
CA THR A 277 -6.00 19.85 -22.40
C THR A 277 -5.76 19.93 -23.90
N ARG A 278 -4.61 19.41 -24.39
CA ARG A 278 -4.23 19.38 -25.81
C ARG A 278 -4.45 18.02 -26.47
N GLY A 279 -4.74 16.99 -25.68
CA GLY A 279 -4.90 15.62 -26.14
C GLY A 279 -6.06 15.43 -27.15
N PRO A 280 -6.01 14.39 -27.99
CA PRO A 280 -7.00 14.15 -29.06
C PRO A 280 -8.40 13.84 -28.50
N LEU A 281 -8.48 13.28 -27.28
CA LEU A 281 -9.73 12.86 -26.67
C LEU A 281 -10.46 13.97 -25.90
N LYS A 282 -9.90 15.18 -25.81
CA LYS A 282 -10.48 16.26 -24.99
C LYS A 282 -11.94 16.58 -25.34
N LYS A 283 -12.36 16.44 -26.62
CA LYS A 283 -13.74 16.69 -27.06
C LYS A 283 -14.71 15.58 -26.65
N LYS A 284 -14.20 14.37 -26.35
CA LYS A 284 -15.00 13.22 -25.90
C LYS A 284 -15.20 13.19 -24.38
N ALA A 285 -14.41 13.97 -23.65
CA ALA A 285 -14.55 14.07 -22.20
C ALA A 285 -15.87 14.73 -21.81
N SER A 286 -16.62 14.07 -20.95
CA SER A 286 -17.88 14.55 -20.37
C SER A 286 -17.66 15.64 -19.31
N LEU A 287 -16.52 15.56 -18.59
CA LEU A 287 -16.06 16.56 -17.63
C LEU A 287 -14.56 16.84 -17.86
N ARG A 288 -14.19 18.10 -17.74
CA ARG A 288 -12.79 18.54 -17.82
C ARG A 288 -12.50 19.48 -16.66
N LEU A 289 -11.65 19.04 -15.74
CA LEU A 289 -11.13 19.86 -14.66
C LEU A 289 -9.75 20.38 -15.08
N PRO A 290 -9.56 21.69 -15.20
CA PRO A 290 -8.24 22.25 -15.49
C PRO A 290 -7.30 22.01 -14.30
N THR A 291 -6.01 22.31 -14.45
CA THR A 291 -5.05 22.23 -13.35
C THR A 291 -5.41 23.20 -12.24
N ILE A 292 -5.86 22.65 -11.11
CA ILE A 292 -6.29 23.40 -9.92
C ILE A 292 -5.43 23.02 -8.69
N PRO A 293 -5.24 23.96 -7.73
CA PRO A 293 -4.50 23.66 -6.52
C PRO A 293 -5.23 22.65 -5.63
N ILE A 294 -4.47 21.70 -5.09
CA ILE A 294 -4.94 20.75 -4.09
C ILE A 294 -3.74 20.28 -3.26
N SER A 295 -3.93 19.97 -1.98
CA SER A 295 -2.85 19.38 -1.18
C SER A 295 -2.87 17.86 -1.25
N THR A 296 -1.72 17.21 -1.08
CA THR A 296 -1.60 15.75 -0.93
C THR A 296 -2.51 15.21 0.16
N THR A 297 -2.52 15.85 1.33
CA THR A 297 -3.43 15.50 2.44
C THR A 297 -4.91 15.54 2.04
N LEU A 298 -5.32 16.57 1.27
CA LEU A 298 -6.72 16.67 0.84
C LEU A 298 -7.05 15.59 -0.21
N MET A 299 -6.13 15.30 -1.13
CA MET A 299 -6.30 14.18 -2.08
C MET A 299 -6.46 12.85 -1.34
N SER A 300 -5.60 12.55 -0.35
CA SER A 300 -5.70 11.31 0.43
C SER A 300 -7.01 11.21 1.22
N ARG A 301 -7.49 12.33 1.79
CA ARG A 301 -8.79 12.37 2.48
C ARG A 301 -9.97 12.15 1.54
N MET A 302 -9.92 12.72 0.35
CA MET A 302 -10.97 12.52 -0.67
C MET A 302 -10.99 11.07 -1.14
N ALA A 303 -9.82 10.47 -1.40
CA ALA A 303 -9.70 9.07 -1.76
C ALA A 303 -10.26 8.15 -0.66
N ALA A 304 -9.84 8.35 0.60
CA ALA A 304 -10.32 7.57 1.72
C ALA A 304 -11.86 7.60 1.86
N ARG A 305 -12.48 8.74 1.65
CA ARG A 305 -13.95 8.88 1.77
C ARG A 305 -14.71 8.30 0.59
N ARG A 306 -14.13 8.36 -0.62
CA ARG A 306 -14.84 8.03 -1.85
C ARG A 306 -14.64 6.60 -2.30
N ILE A 307 -13.40 6.09 -2.20
CA ILE A 307 -12.99 4.81 -2.78
C ILE A 307 -12.33 3.87 -1.75
N PHE A 308 -12.16 4.31 -0.50
CA PHE A 308 -11.64 3.47 0.59
C PHE A 308 -12.44 3.70 1.87
N PRO A 309 -13.80 3.55 1.84
CA PRO A 309 -14.57 3.70 3.07
C PRO A 309 -14.25 2.56 4.04
N PRO A 310 -14.14 2.86 5.35
CA PRO A 310 -13.77 1.86 6.35
C PRO A 310 -14.88 0.81 6.52
N ARG A 311 -14.48 -0.37 7.00
CA ARG A 311 -15.38 -1.48 7.36
C ARG A 311 -16.22 -2.02 6.20
N MET A 312 -15.78 -1.84 4.97
CA MET A 312 -16.31 -2.56 3.81
C MET A 312 -15.73 -3.97 3.78
N ARG A 313 -16.41 -4.85 3.08
CA ARG A 313 -15.91 -6.16 2.68
C ARG A 313 -15.16 -6.00 1.36
N TRP A 314 -14.03 -6.67 1.19
CA TRP A 314 -13.11 -6.41 0.10
C TRP A 314 -12.72 -7.67 -0.66
N SER A 315 -12.66 -7.56 -1.99
CA SER A 315 -11.98 -8.46 -2.90
C SER A 315 -10.95 -7.65 -3.68
N VAL A 316 -9.68 -7.83 -3.37
CA VAL A 316 -8.58 -7.06 -3.98
C VAL A 316 -7.58 -8.01 -4.59
N ASP A 317 -7.10 -7.68 -5.78
CA ASP A 317 -5.98 -8.33 -6.44
C ASP A 317 -5.35 -7.38 -7.46
N ASN A 318 -4.12 -7.64 -7.86
CA ASN A 318 -3.37 -6.74 -8.72
C ASN A 318 -2.37 -7.43 -9.62
N MET A 319 -1.86 -6.69 -10.59
CA MET A 319 -0.70 -7.11 -11.38
C MET A 319 0.15 -5.93 -11.86
N TRP A 320 1.43 -6.21 -12.01
CA TRP A 320 2.33 -5.47 -12.88
C TRP A 320 2.31 -6.07 -14.27
N THR A 321 2.31 -5.23 -15.31
CA THR A 321 2.33 -5.71 -16.68
C THR A 321 3.16 -4.82 -17.60
N ASN A 322 3.80 -5.48 -18.59
CA ASN A 322 4.45 -4.86 -19.75
C ASN A 322 3.75 -5.23 -21.05
N ALA A 323 2.62 -5.94 -20.96
CA ALA A 323 1.88 -6.39 -22.14
C ALA A 323 1.38 -5.20 -22.99
N PRO A 324 1.34 -5.34 -24.33
CA PRO A 324 0.72 -4.36 -25.18
C PRO A 324 -0.74 -4.10 -24.81
N MET A 325 -1.19 -2.87 -24.91
CA MET A 325 -2.56 -2.49 -24.53
C MET A 325 -3.62 -3.30 -25.26
N GLN A 326 -3.41 -3.65 -26.54
CA GLN A 326 -4.33 -4.46 -27.32
C GLN A 326 -4.62 -5.83 -26.68
N GLN A 327 -3.65 -6.39 -25.95
CA GLN A 327 -3.85 -7.67 -25.23
C GLN A 327 -4.60 -7.47 -23.92
N LEU A 328 -4.47 -6.29 -23.29
CA LEU A 328 -5.12 -5.98 -22.02
C LEU A 328 -6.61 -5.59 -22.21
N LEU A 329 -6.96 -4.97 -23.34
CA LEU A 329 -8.30 -4.41 -23.58
C LEU A 329 -9.46 -5.39 -23.37
N PRO A 330 -9.42 -6.66 -23.84
CA PRO A 330 -10.50 -7.61 -23.59
C PRO A 330 -10.72 -7.86 -22.08
N GLY A 331 -9.64 -8.02 -21.33
CA GLY A 331 -9.70 -8.18 -19.86
C GLY A 331 -10.24 -6.93 -19.17
N LEU A 332 -9.77 -5.74 -19.56
CA LEU A 332 -10.26 -4.47 -19.01
C LEU A 332 -11.76 -4.25 -19.29
N ARG A 333 -12.26 -4.68 -20.45
CA ARG A 333 -13.69 -4.64 -20.80
C ARG A 333 -14.48 -5.60 -19.90
N ALA A 334 -14.03 -6.85 -19.77
CA ALA A 334 -14.67 -7.84 -18.91
C ALA A 334 -14.73 -7.38 -17.43
N ILE A 335 -13.66 -6.77 -16.94
CA ILE A 335 -13.61 -6.15 -15.60
C ILE A 335 -14.67 -5.04 -15.49
N ALA A 336 -14.73 -4.13 -16.46
CA ALA A 336 -15.67 -3.01 -16.44
C ALA A 336 -17.14 -3.46 -16.48
N ASP A 337 -17.44 -4.52 -17.25
CA ASP A 337 -18.79 -5.05 -17.43
C ASP A 337 -19.30 -5.82 -16.20
N THR A 338 -18.40 -6.32 -15.36
CA THR A 338 -18.74 -7.14 -14.16
C THR A 338 -18.43 -6.46 -12.85
N MET A 339 -17.95 -5.21 -12.88
CA MET A 339 -17.50 -4.48 -11.69
C MET A 339 -18.62 -4.42 -10.62
N PRO A 340 -18.33 -4.77 -9.36
CA PRO A 340 -19.31 -4.65 -8.29
C PRO A 340 -19.78 -3.20 -8.10
N PRO A 341 -20.90 -2.96 -7.42
CA PRO A 341 -21.42 -1.61 -7.21
C PRO A 341 -20.42 -0.68 -6.53
N MET A 342 -20.65 0.63 -6.60
CA MET A 342 -19.91 1.61 -5.81
C MET A 342 -19.86 1.23 -4.33
N PRO A 343 -18.70 1.42 -3.66
CA PRO A 343 -17.52 2.21 -4.11
C PRO A 343 -16.45 1.42 -4.89
N SER A 344 -16.75 0.20 -5.36
CA SER A 344 -15.78 -0.60 -6.16
C SER A 344 -15.18 0.21 -7.30
N HIS A 345 -13.90 -0.02 -7.53
CA HIS A 345 -13.14 0.70 -8.55
C HIS A 345 -11.97 -0.12 -9.08
N VAL A 346 -11.41 0.33 -10.20
CA VAL A 346 -10.21 -0.24 -10.81
C VAL A 346 -9.20 0.87 -10.98
N LEU A 347 -7.99 0.66 -10.48
CA LEU A 347 -6.87 1.56 -10.69
C LEU A 347 -5.97 1.01 -11.80
N PHE A 348 -5.75 1.81 -12.83
CA PHE A 348 -4.70 1.58 -13.80
C PHE A 348 -3.73 2.76 -13.75
N MET A 349 -2.45 2.49 -13.52
CA MET A 349 -1.44 3.52 -13.42
C MET A 349 -0.32 3.29 -14.42
N SER A 350 0.01 4.33 -15.17
CA SER A 350 1.20 4.40 -16.01
C SER A 350 2.40 4.71 -15.13
N TRP A 351 3.13 3.65 -14.70
CA TRP A 351 4.19 3.79 -13.70
C TRP A 351 5.46 4.38 -14.29
N HIS A 352 6.06 3.74 -15.25
CA HIS A 352 7.32 4.15 -15.85
C HIS A 352 8.35 4.58 -14.78
N PRO A 353 8.88 3.64 -14.00
CA PRO A 353 9.73 3.92 -12.85
C PRO A 353 11.03 4.63 -13.23
N PRO A 354 11.74 5.29 -12.29
CA PRO A 354 13.10 5.75 -12.51
C PRO A 354 14.00 4.59 -12.93
N GLU A 355 14.94 4.86 -13.85
CA GLU A 355 15.86 3.82 -14.37
C GLU A 355 16.82 3.32 -13.30
N GLN A 356 17.30 4.23 -12.44
CA GLN A 356 18.19 3.89 -11.35
C GLN A 356 17.42 3.67 -10.06
N ARG A 357 17.54 2.47 -9.53
CA ARG A 357 16.89 2.07 -8.29
C ARG A 357 17.95 1.60 -7.28
N PRO A 358 17.78 1.86 -5.98
CA PRO A 358 18.68 1.32 -4.96
C PRO A 358 18.53 -0.20 -4.87
N ASP A 359 19.61 -0.89 -4.46
CA ASP A 359 19.53 -2.31 -4.13
C ASP A 359 18.65 -2.51 -2.89
N MET A 360 17.54 -3.23 -3.04
CA MET A 360 16.53 -3.49 -2.02
C MET A 360 15.74 -4.77 -2.33
N ALA A 361 15.01 -5.29 -1.36
CA ALA A 361 14.22 -6.50 -1.54
C ALA A 361 13.09 -6.35 -2.57
N PHE A 362 12.47 -5.15 -2.67
CA PHE A 362 11.50 -4.84 -3.72
C PHE A 362 12.18 -4.96 -5.10
N SER A 363 11.60 -5.76 -6.01
CA SER A 363 12.29 -6.09 -7.27
C SER A 363 11.35 -6.48 -8.42
N VAL A 364 10.04 -6.34 -8.25
CA VAL A 364 9.07 -6.63 -9.31
C VAL A 364 8.18 -5.42 -9.54
N GLU A 365 8.30 -4.84 -10.71
CA GLU A 365 7.48 -3.73 -11.19
C GLU A 365 7.48 -3.72 -12.72
N GLY A 366 6.48 -3.06 -13.33
CA GLY A 366 6.32 -2.96 -14.77
C GLY A 366 5.93 -1.57 -15.23
N LYS A 367 5.68 -1.41 -16.54
CA LYS A 367 5.21 -0.15 -17.12
C LYS A 367 3.88 0.28 -16.53
N HIS A 368 2.99 -0.69 -16.30
CA HIS A 368 1.65 -0.45 -15.84
C HIS A 368 1.36 -1.25 -14.59
N TYR A 369 0.66 -0.60 -13.67
CA TYR A 369 0.06 -1.21 -12.50
C TYR A 369 -1.45 -1.26 -12.69
N LEU A 370 -2.04 -2.44 -12.52
CA LEU A 370 -3.48 -2.66 -12.56
C LEU A 370 -3.90 -3.30 -11.24
N ALA A 371 -4.84 -2.66 -10.53
CA ALA A 371 -5.41 -3.17 -9.30
C ALA A 371 -6.93 -3.08 -9.32
N LEU A 372 -7.58 -4.14 -8.83
CA LEU A 372 -9.02 -4.24 -8.73
C LEU A 372 -9.43 -4.22 -7.27
N TYR A 373 -10.37 -3.33 -6.94
CA TYR A 373 -10.92 -3.18 -5.61
C TYR A 373 -12.43 -3.40 -5.69
N GLY A 374 -12.86 -4.64 -5.41
CA GLY A 374 -14.26 -5.00 -5.24
C GLY A 374 -14.69 -4.73 -3.80
N GLU A 375 -15.79 -4.02 -3.63
CA GLU A 375 -16.26 -3.55 -2.34
C GLU A 375 -17.76 -3.76 -2.20
N TRP A 376 -18.18 -4.24 -1.03
CA TRP A 376 -19.60 -4.39 -0.72
C TRP A 376 -19.83 -4.33 0.80
N ARG A 377 -21.08 -4.17 1.23
CA ARG A 377 -21.43 -4.04 2.66
C ARG A 377 -22.02 -5.31 3.23
N ASP A 378 -22.93 -5.92 2.51
CA ASP A 378 -23.73 -7.02 3.02
C ASP A 378 -22.99 -8.35 2.87
N ALA A 379 -22.91 -9.13 3.93
CA ALA A 379 -22.34 -10.47 3.89
C ALA A 379 -23.10 -11.43 2.94
N ALA A 380 -24.38 -11.17 2.67
CA ALA A 380 -25.14 -11.92 1.68
C ALA A 380 -24.58 -11.85 0.27
N ASP A 381 -23.83 -10.80 -0.04
CA ASP A 381 -23.18 -10.59 -1.33
C ASP A 381 -21.78 -11.21 -1.45
N ASP A 382 -21.25 -11.85 -0.38
CA ASP A 382 -19.92 -12.45 -0.37
C ASP A 382 -19.74 -13.46 -1.50
N ALA A 383 -20.66 -14.39 -1.65
CA ALA A 383 -20.61 -15.42 -2.68
C ALA A 383 -20.56 -14.83 -4.11
N LYS A 384 -21.05 -13.61 -4.29
CA LYS A 384 -21.08 -12.92 -5.58
C LYS A 384 -19.79 -12.17 -5.88
N TYR A 385 -19.16 -11.55 -4.87
CA TYR A 385 -18.10 -10.58 -5.11
C TYR A 385 -16.73 -10.99 -4.58
N GLN A 386 -16.63 -11.93 -3.64
CA GLN A 386 -15.36 -12.27 -2.99
C GLN A 386 -14.27 -12.82 -3.94
N SER A 387 -14.65 -13.41 -5.07
CA SER A 387 -13.69 -13.93 -6.06
C SER A 387 -13.46 -12.98 -7.25
N TRP A 388 -14.28 -11.92 -7.40
CA TRP A 388 -14.30 -11.07 -8.58
C TRP A 388 -12.91 -10.57 -9.01
N ALA A 389 -12.14 -9.97 -8.08
CA ALA A 389 -10.80 -9.47 -8.42
C ALA A 389 -9.84 -10.59 -8.79
N THR A 390 -9.86 -11.70 -8.04
CA THR A 390 -8.97 -12.84 -8.27
C THR A 390 -9.26 -13.54 -9.59
N ASP A 391 -10.55 -13.75 -9.93
CA ASP A 391 -10.97 -14.42 -11.16
C ASP A 391 -10.50 -13.63 -12.40
N HIS A 392 -10.66 -12.30 -12.39
CA HIS A 392 -10.16 -11.44 -13.46
C HIS A 392 -8.63 -11.44 -13.53
N MET A 393 -7.92 -11.34 -12.40
CA MET A 393 -6.46 -11.39 -12.39
C MET A 393 -5.92 -12.77 -12.79
N GLN A 394 -6.62 -13.84 -12.48
CA GLN A 394 -6.29 -15.19 -12.94
C GLN A 394 -6.45 -15.31 -14.47
N ALA A 395 -7.53 -14.77 -15.04
CA ALA A 395 -7.74 -14.73 -16.49
C ALA A 395 -6.66 -13.92 -17.22
N MET A 396 -6.14 -12.87 -16.58
CA MET A 396 -5.09 -12.01 -17.12
C MET A 396 -3.68 -12.43 -16.72
N ALA A 397 -3.49 -13.53 -15.99
CA ALA A 397 -2.19 -14.00 -15.48
C ALA A 397 -1.09 -14.14 -16.56
N PRO A 398 -1.36 -14.58 -17.81
CA PRO A 398 -0.34 -14.65 -18.86
C PRO A 398 0.29 -13.28 -19.22
N MET A 399 -0.39 -12.18 -18.93
CA MET A 399 0.08 -10.81 -19.16
C MET A 399 0.76 -10.19 -17.94
N SER A 400 0.74 -10.89 -16.79
CA SER A 400 1.34 -10.43 -15.54
C SER A 400 2.82 -10.78 -15.47
N ILE A 401 3.64 -9.82 -15.06
CA ILE A 401 5.05 -10.07 -14.68
C ILE A 401 5.22 -10.24 -13.16
N GLY A 402 4.17 -10.02 -12.41
CA GLY A 402 4.11 -10.14 -10.95
C GLY A 402 3.12 -9.17 -10.32
N ILE A 403 3.17 -9.06 -9.00
CA ILE A 403 2.24 -8.26 -8.19
C ILE A 403 2.98 -7.31 -7.25
N GLN A 404 2.24 -6.33 -6.75
CA GLN A 404 2.64 -5.47 -5.64
C GLN A 404 2.03 -6.01 -4.34
N LEU A 405 2.85 -6.14 -3.29
CA LEU A 405 2.44 -6.80 -2.04
C LEU A 405 1.38 -6.03 -1.24
N ALA A 406 1.22 -4.72 -1.45
CA ALA A 406 0.21 -3.96 -0.71
C ALA A 406 -1.23 -4.38 -1.06
N ASP A 407 -1.44 -4.84 -2.30
CA ASP A 407 -2.74 -5.24 -2.82
C ASP A 407 -2.77 -6.74 -3.17
N GLU A 408 -1.96 -7.56 -2.49
CA GLU A 408 -1.77 -8.97 -2.78
C GLU A 408 -3.00 -9.82 -2.45
N ASN A 409 -3.09 -10.95 -3.17
CA ASN A 409 -4.05 -12.03 -2.89
C ASN A 409 -3.36 -13.40 -3.00
N LEU A 410 -2.21 -13.54 -2.35
CA LEU A 410 -1.35 -14.73 -2.44
C LEU A 410 -2.02 -16.00 -1.90
N ALA A 411 -2.96 -15.85 -0.99
CA ALA A 411 -3.72 -16.97 -0.45
C ALA A 411 -4.59 -17.65 -1.52
N ARG A 412 -5.21 -16.87 -2.41
CA ARG A 412 -6.09 -17.38 -3.47
C ARG A 412 -5.38 -17.49 -4.83
N ARG A 413 -4.47 -16.57 -5.12
CA ARG A 413 -3.72 -16.53 -6.38
C ARG A 413 -2.23 -16.39 -6.11
N PRO A 414 -1.48 -17.49 -6.00
CA PRO A 414 -0.02 -17.44 -5.93
C PRO A 414 0.55 -16.67 -7.14
N ALA A 415 1.35 -15.65 -6.86
CA ALA A 415 1.92 -14.79 -7.88
C ALA A 415 3.34 -14.35 -7.50
N ARG A 416 4.13 -13.97 -8.50
CA ARG A 416 5.47 -13.43 -8.28
C ARG A 416 5.38 -12.00 -7.73
N PHE A 417 6.02 -11.73 -6.61
CA PHE A 417 6.08 -10.40 -5.99
C PHE A 417 7.52 -9.90 -5.78
N MET A 418 8.49 -10.76 -6.06
CA MET A 418 9.92 -10.49 -5.91
C MET A 418 10.68 -11.30 -6.96
N SER A 419 11.88 -10.86 -7.36
CA SER A 419 12.75 -11.67 -8.22
C SER A 419 13.16 -12.95 -7.49
N ALA A 420 13.45 -14.03 -8.22
CA ALA A 420 13.89 -15.28 -7.61
C ALA A 420 15.19 -15.11 -6.78
N GLU A 421 16.09 -14.25 -7.27
CA GLU A 421 17.35 -13.91 -6.58
C GLU A 421 17.08 -13.18 -5.26
N ASN A 422 16.24 -12.14 -5.29
CA ASN A 422 15.90 -11.37 -4.09
C ASN A 422 15.12 -12.22 -3.09
N HIS A 423 14.21 -13.06 -3.55
CA HIS A 423 13.49 -14.00 -2.70
C HIS A 423 14.46 -14.96 -1.98
N ALA A 424 15.40 -15.56 -2.72
CA ALA A 424 16.41 -16.44 -2.14
C ALA A 424 17.31 -15.68 -1.14
N ARG A 425 17.64 -14.39 -1.42
CA ARG A 425 18.42 -13.55 -0.51
C ARG A 425 17.62 -13.25 0.76
N VAL A 426 16.34 -12.91 0.69
CA VAL A 426 15.49 -12.70 1.87
C VAL A 426 15.43 -13.96 2.73
N GLU A 427 15.26 -15.14 2.15
CA GLU A 427 15.20 -16.40 2.89
C GLU A 427 16.54 -16.71 3.59
N ARG A 428 17.70 -16.42 2.96
CA ARG A 428 19.01 -16.55 3.62
C ARG A 428 19.14 -15.59 4.81
N ILE A 429 18.72 -14.34 4.66
CA ILE A 429 18.77 -13.36 5.75
C ILE A 429 17.81 -13.79 6.88
N ARG A 430 16.61 -14.26 6.51
CA ARG A 430 15.65 -14.80 7.49
C ARG A 430 16.27 -15.92 8.32
N SER A 431 16.98 -16.87 7.70
CA SER A 431 17.59 -17.99 8.43
C SER A 431 18.63 -17.55 9.47
N GLN A 432 19.17 -16.33 9.34
CA GLN A 432 20.10 -15.75 10.31
C GLN A 432 19.38 -15.03 11.47
N TYR A 433 18.36 -14.23 11.15
CA TYR A 433 17.65 -13.39 12.13
C TYR A 433 16.44 -14.06 12.76
N ASP A 434 15.86 -15.06 12.10
CA ASP A 434 14.71 -15.84 12.59
C ASP A 434 14.88 -17.34 12.30
N PRO A 435 15.93 -17.99 12.83
CA PRO A 435 16.24 -19.40 12.53
C PRO A 435 15.16 -20.36 13.02
N GLN A 436 14.33 -19.96 13.98
CA GLN A 436 13.26 -20.79 14.54
C GLN A 436 11.91 -20.56 13.82
N GLY A 437 11.85 -19.62 12.86
CA GLY A 437 10.62 -19.31 12.16
C GLY A 437 9.52 -18.71 13.07
N LEU A 438 9.94 -17.84 14.00
CA LEU A 438 9.04 -17.19 14.95
C LEU A 438 8.03 -16.28 14.26
N PHE A 439 8.44 -15.60 13.17
CA PHE A 439 7.58 -14.73 12.39
C PHE A 439 6.86 -15.49 11.25
N HIS A 440 5.60 -15.13 10.98
CA HIS A 440 4.89 -15.64 9.82
C HIS A 440 5.54 -15.19 8.51
N THR A 441 5.35 -15.99 7.46
CA THR A 441 5.88 -15.70 6.10
C THR A 441 4.74 -15.54 5.11
N TRP A 442 5.05 -15.12 3.87
CA TRP A 442 4.07 -15.11 2.76
C TRP A 442 3.51 -16.52 2.45
N ARG A 443 4.32 -17.58 2.66
CA ARG A 443 3.96 -18.97 2.35
C ARG A 443 2.84 -19.48 3.25
N ASP A 444 2.78 -18.98 4.48
CA ASP A 444 1.74 -19.41 5.43
C ASP A 444 0.35 -18.96 4.99
N ALA A 445 0.24 -17.80 4.32
CA ALA A 445 -1.01 -17.35 3.73
C ALA A 445 -1.48 -18.29 2.60
N ALA A 446 -0.57 -18.76 1.76
CA ALA A 446 -0.86 -19.67 0.66
C ALA A 446 -1.12 -21.12 1.13
N ALA A 447 -0.50 -21.57 2.23
CA ALA A 447 -0.73 -22.88 2.80
C ALA A 447 -2.10 -23.01 3.47
N ALA A 448 -2.50 -22.02 4.28
CA ALA A 448 -3.80 -22.00 4.96
C ALA A 448 -4.98 -22.04 3.98
N ALA A 449 -4.84 -21.40 2.80
CA ALA A 449 -5.90 -21.42 1.80
C ALA A 449 -6.06 -22.78 1.08
N ARG A 450 -5.01 -23.62 1.05
CA ARG A 450 -5.06 -24.97 0.45
C ARG A 450 -5.67 -26.02 1.39
N GLU A 451 -5.60 -25.77 2.71
CA GLU A 451 -6.19 -26.66 3.72
C GLU A 451 -7.69 -26.41 3.91
N THR A 452 -8.21 -25.26 3.46
CA THR A 452 -9.63 -24.87 3.56
C THR A 452 -10.42 -25.02 2.25
N ALA A 453 -9.77 -25.40 1.15
CA ALA A 453 -10.35 -25.65 -0.17
C ALA A 453 -10.40 -27.17 -0.46
#